data_cf464878fb882ae6bfbb116e6872d3f2
#
_entry.id   cf464878fb882ae6bfbb116e6872d3f2
#
_cell.length_a   1.000
_cell.length_b   1.000
_cell.length_c   1.000
_cell.angle_alpha   90.00
_cell.angle_beta   90.00
_cell.angle_gamma   90.00
#
_symmetry.space_group_name_H-M   'P 1'
#
loop_
_entity.id
_entity.type
_entity.pdbx_description
1 polymer ?
#
loop_
_entity_poly.entity_id
_entity_poly.type
_entity_poly.pdbx_seq_one_letter_code
_entity_poly.pdbx_strand_id
1 'polypeptide(L)'
;MIDNLLQPLVCERFLTDARYREGHLRVVNALPERRVVGLHSPEIKQVAKQLSRDGDEVVMPDGMRRFCSNGAEVICAFETVPSESLCYEETVIWGYLINLEKCSLDERLAMLGRYVPVLDNWAVCDSYCAHAKWMVRADKAALWVFLERWFDSECEFEVRFAVVVAMCYFLNDEWLDKVFERINRLDFGRIKSKYKTIKGKPKAAQQGIVQGAEPYYVRMGVAWLLATALAKFPDQTRAFVRSSNLPTDVVKLYIRKARESSRTRTVKTL
;
A
#
# COMPACT_ATOMS: atom_id res chain seq x y z
N MET A 1 13.30 -3.08 -15.14
CA MET A 1 13.52 -1.96 -16.07
C MET A 1 14.72 -1.09 -15.67
N ILE A 2 14.98 -0.91 -14.39
CA ILE A 2 16.09 -0.09 -13.86
C ILE A 2 17.08 -0.93 -13.05
N ASP A 3 17.32 -2.17 -13.46
CA ASP A 3 18.21 -3.10 -12.76
C ASP A 3 19.64 -2.57 -12.60
N ASN A 4 20.13 -1.78 -13.57
CA ASN A 4 21.42 -1.09 -13.49
C ASN A 4 21.54 -0.19 -12.25
N LEU A 5 20.45 0.41 -11.79
CA LEU A 5 20.42 1.24 -10.58
C LEU A 5 20.15 0.40 -9.30
N LEU A 6 19.41 -0.69 -9.41
CA LEU A 6 19.02 -1.49 -8.25
C LEU A 6 20.14 -2.46 -7.82
N GLN A 7 20.74 -3.19 -8.75
CA GLN A 7 21.71 -4.24 -8.45
C GLN A 7 22.92 -3.78 -7.62
N PRO A 8 23.53 -2.61 -7.87
CA PRO A 8 24.65 -2.14 -7.06
C PRO A 8 24.33 -1.83 -5.61
N LEU A 9 23.03 -1.66 -5.29
CA LEU A 9 22.54 -1.27 -3.97
C LEU A 9 22.00 -2.47 -3.16
N VAL A 10 22.02 -3.68 -3.72
CA VAL A 10 21.56 -4.88 -3.03
C VAL A 10 22.49 -5.17 -1.85
N CYS A 11 21.88 -5.39 -0.69
CA CYS A 11 22.64 -5.76 0.51
C CYS A 11 23.40 -7.08 0.28
N GLU A 12 24.71 -7.08 0.57
CA GLU A 12 25.57 -8.28 0.44
C GLU A 12 24.97 -9.51 1.16
N ARG A 13 24.38 -9.33 2.34
CA ARG A 13 23.73 -10.42 3.07
C ARG A 13 22.52 -11.00 2.32
N PHE A 14 21.82 -10.21 1.53
CA PHE A 14 20.71 -10.73 0.71
C PHE A 14 21.26 -11.68 -0.38
N LEU A 15 22.44 -11.40 -0.90
CA LEU A 15 23.09 -12.22 -1.94
C LEU A 15 23.72 -13.49 -1.37
N THR A 16 24.37 -13.41 -0.20
CA THR A 16 25.25 -14.45 0.33
C THR A 16 24.62 -15.30 1.44
N ASP A 17 23.65 -14.76 2.21
CA ASP A 17 23.00 -15.44 3.34
C ASP A 17 21.57 -15.86 2.98
N ALA A 18 21.39 -17.15 2.69
CA ALA A 18 20.09 -17.71 2.32
C ALA A 18 19.02 -17.50 3.41
N ARG A 19 19.39 -17.63 4.69
CA ARG A 19 18.44 -17.44 5.82
C ARG A 19 17.98 -15.99 5.92
N TYR A 20 18.88 -15.04 5.72
CA TYR A 20 18.56 -13.62 5.68
C TYR A 20 17.62 -13.32 4.51
N ARG A 21 17.95 -13.80 3.31
CA ARG A 21 17.13 -13.65 2.10
C ARG A 21 15.71 -14.19 2.29
N GLU A 22 15.58 -15.41 2.80
CA GLU A 22 14.28 -16.01 3.12
C GLU A 22 13.49 -15.19 4.15
N GLY A 23 14.17 -14.65 5.16
CA GLY A 23 13.59 -13.75 6.15
C GLY A 23 13.02 -12.49 5.51
N HIS A 24 13.81 -11.85 4.65
CA HIS A 24 13.40 -10.66 3.89
C HIS A 24 12.18 -10.95 2.99
N LEU A 25 12.26 -12.00 2.16
CA LEU A 25 11.18 -12.40 1.27
C LEU A 25 9.88 -12.74 2.03
N ARG A 26 10.00 -13.36 3.21
CA ARG A 26 8.87 -13.67 4.08
C ARG A 26 8.19 -12.40 4.62
N VAL A 27 8.96 -11.37 4.94
CA VAL A 27 8.43 -10.08 5.40
C VAL A 27 7.75 -9.35 4.26
N VAL A 28 8.41 -9.23 3.12
CA VAL A 28 7.82 -8.60 1.92
C VAL A 28 6.56 -9.36 1.50
N ASN A 29 6.61 -10.69 1.51
CA ASN A 29 5.49 -11.57 1.11
C ASN A 29 4.91 -11.21 -0.26
N ALA A 30 5.79 -10.94 -1.23
CA ALA A 30 5.38 -10.66 -2.59
C ALA A 30 4.71 -11.88 -3.26
N LEU A 31 3.92 -11.63 -4.29
CA LEU A 31 3.37 -12.70 -5.12
C LEU A 31 4.52 -13.46 -5.82
N PRO A 32 4.35 -14.77 -6.10
CA PRO A 32 5.42 -15.58 -6.71
C PRO A 32 5.94 -15.06 -8.05
N GLU A 33 5.06 -14.44 -8.83
CA GLU A 33 5.38 -13.82 -10.11
C GLU A 33 6.14 -12.49 -9.97
N ARG A 34 6.14 -11.90 -8.78
CA ARG A 34 6.77 -10.60 -8.52
C ARG A 34 8.23 -10.80 -8.05
N ARG A 35 9.18 -10.53 -8.93
CA ARG A 35 10.61 -10.55 -8.57
C ARG A 35 10.90 -9.54 -7.46
N VAL A 36 11.70 -9.94 -6.48
CA VAL A 36 12.23 -9.07 -5.41
C VAL A 36 13.75 -9.01 -5.56
N VAL A 37 14.30 -7.82 -5.69
CA VAL A 37 15.74 -7.57 -5.88
C VAL A 37 16.48 -7.62 -4.54
N GLY A 38 15.86 -7.11 -3.48
CA GLY A 38 16.39 -7.22 -2.11
C GLY A 38 16.93 -5.90 -1.53
N LEU A 39 16.45 -4.75 -2.02
CA LEU A 39 16.79 -3.46 -1.45
C LEU A 39 15.99 -3.17 -0.18
N HIS A 40 16.56 -2.36 0.69
CA HIS A 40 15.83 -1.78 1.83
C HIS A 40 15.21 -0.44 1.45
N SER A 41 14.29 0.04 2.29
CA SER A 41 13.55 1.28 2.04
C SER A 41 14.44 2.53 1.84
N PRO A 42 15.59 2.72 2.53
CA PRO A 42 16.47 3.86 2.26
C PRO A 42 17.03 3.88 0.84
N GLU A 43 17.52 2.74 0.34
CA GLU A 43 18.08 2.61 -1.01
C GLU A 43 17.01 2.83 -2.08
N ILE A 44 15.82 2.25 -1.90
CA ILE A 44 14.67 2.47 -2.79
C ILE A 44 14.32 3.95 -2.89
N LYS A 45 14.31 4.66 -1.76
CA LYS A 45 14.05 6.12 -1.72
C LYS A 45 15.16 6.92 -2.39
N GLN A 46 16.41 6.50 -2.25
CA GLN A 46 17.55 7.12 -2.90
C GLN A 46 17.42 7.04 -4.43
N VAL A 47 17.13 5.86 -4.96
CA VAL A 47 16.91 5.65 -6.41
C VAL A 47 15.74 6.49 -6.91
N ALA A 48 14.61 6.51 -6.20
CA ALA A 48 13.46 7.32 -6.59
C ALA A 48 13.81 8.83 -6.65
N LYS A 49 14.59 9.34 -5.69
CA LYS A 49 15.05 10.74 -5.69
C LYS A 49 16.02 11.05 -6.85
N GLN A 50 16.92 10.12 -7.14
CA GLN A 50 17.84 10.25 -8.28
C GLN A 50 17.04 10.33 -9.58
N LEU A 51 16.17 9.37 -9.84
CA LEU A 51 15.32 9.32 -11.03
C LEU A 51 14.42 10.56 -11.17
N SER A 52 13.87 11.06 -10.07
CA SER A 52 13.03 12.27 -10.07
C SER A 52 13.81 13.52 -10.48
N ARG A 53 15.11 13.61 -10.14
CA ARG A 53 15.94 14.80 -10.35
C ARG A 53 16.73 14.74 -11.64
N ASP A 54 17.41 13.61 -11.86
CA ASP A 54 18.44 13.47 -12.88
C ASP A 54 18.00 12.55 -14.03
N GLY A 55 16.90 11.79 -13.84
CA GLY A 55 16.50 10.72 -14.76
C GLY A 55 17.51 9.57 -14.79
N ASP A 56 17.36 8.68 -15.73
CA ASP A 56 18.33 7.63 -16.08
C ASP A 56 17.86 6.82 -17.31
N GLU A 57 18.68 5.87 -17.75
CA GLU A 57 18.32 4.92 -18.79
C GLU A 57 17.40 3.82 -18.24
N VAL A 58 16.25 3.64 -18.88
CA VAL A 58 15.28 2.61 -18.60
C VAL A 58 15.33 1.54 -19.70
N VAL A 59 15.48 0.27 -19.29
CA VAL A 59 15.47 -0.86 -20.22
C VAL A 59 14.05 -1.42 -20.32
N MET A 60 13.47 -1.33 -21.51
CA MET A 60 12.13 -1.83 -21.80
C MET A 60 12.12 -3.36 -21.89
N PRO A 61 10.95 -4.04 -21.74
CA PRO A 61 10.86 -5.51 -21.80
C PRO A 61 11.33 -6.12 -23.12
N ASP A 62 11.28 -5.37 -24.24
CA ASP A 62 11.78 -5.77 -25.54
C ASP A 62 13.30 -5.59 -25.69
N GLY A 63 13.98 -5.12 -24.64
CA GLY A 63 15.42 -4.85 -24.60
C GLY A 63 15.81 -3.47 -25.13
N MET A 64 14.87 -2.65 -25.64
CA MET A 64 15.17 -1.28 -26.02
C MET A 64 15.56 -0.44 -24.79
N ARG A 65 16.52 0.47 -25.00
CA ARG A 65 16.95 1.41 -23.96
C ARG A 65 16.36 2.79 -24.25
N ARG A 66 15.74 3.36 -23.24
CA ARG A 66 15.16 4.71 -23.33
C ARG A 66 15.73 5.58 -22.22
N PHE A 67 16.34 6.68 -22.58
CA PHE A 67 16.72 7.70 -21.60
C PHE A 67 15.48 8.48 -21.17
N CYS A 68 15.24 8.51 -19.87
CA CYS A 68 14.18 9.28 -19.21
C CYS A 68 14.87 10.42 -18.46
N SER A 69 14.56 11.67 -18.78
CA SER A 69 15.25 12.85 -18.25
C SER A 69 14.78 13.26 -16.84
N ASN A 70 13.65 12.72 -16.39
CA ASN A 70 13.02 13.05 -15.11
C ASN A 70 12.04 11.95 -14.64
N GLY A 71 11.51 12.11 -13.43
CA GLY A 71 10.58 11.15 -12.82
C GLY A 71 9.30 10.93 -13.60
N ALA A 72 8.75 11.98 -14.24
CA ALA A 72 7.51 11.86 -15.01
C ALA A 72 7.70 10.94 -16.23
N GLU A 73 8.84 11.04 -16.92
CA GLU A 73 9.15 10.15 -18.04
C GLU A 73 9.39 8.70 -17.59
N VAL A 74 9.99 8.49 -16.40
CA VAL A 74 10.14 7.16 -15.81
C VAL A 74 8.76 6.57 -15.45
N ILE A 75 7.86 7.37 -14.87
CA ILE A 75 6.46 6.96 -14.60
C ILE A 75 5.80 6.52 -15.91
N CYS A 76 5.90 7.34 -16.97
CA CYS A 76 5.36 6.98 -18.28
C CYS A 76 5.94 5.66 -18.82
N ALA A 77 7.24 5.42 -18.63
CA ALA A 77 7.84 4.15 -19.03
C ALA A 77 7.29 2.96 -18.24
N PHE A 78 7.09 3.08 -16.92
CA PHE A 78 6.46 2.05 -16.09
C PHE A 78 5.00 1.79 -16.49
N GLU A 79 4.26 2.83 -16.87
CA GLU A 79 2.86 2.71 -17.31
C GLU A 79 2.70 1.99 -18.65
N THR A 80 3.73 1.90 -19.47
CA THR A 80 3.66 1.27 -20.80
C THR A 80 3.90 -0.24 -20.78
N VAL A 81 4.28 -0.81 -19.63
CA VAL A 81 4.59 -2.23 -19.51
C VAL A 81 3.57 -2.97 -18.65
N PRO A 82 3.37 -4.28 -18.86
CA PRO A 82 2.57 -5.09 -17.95
C PRO A 82 3.13 -5.00 -16.52
N SER A 83 2.25 -4.85 -15.54
CA SER A 83 2.66 -4.65 -14.15
C SER A 83 3.51 -5.79 -13.58
N GLU A 84 3.28 -7.01 -14.05
CA GLU A 84 4.04 -8.22 -13.69
C GLU A 84 5.48 -8.19 -14.21
N SER A 85 5.79 -7.35 -15.18
CA SER A 85 7.17 -7.14 -15.66
C SER A 85 8.02 -6.31 -14.70
N LEU A 86 7.37 -5.54 -13.82
CA LEU A 86 8.06 -4.74 -12.81
C LEU A 86 8.43 -5.60 -11.60
N CYS A 87 9.62 -5.40 -11.05
CA CYS A 87 9.95 -5.98 -9.76
C CYS A 87 9.29 -5.22 -8.59
N TYR A 88 9.34 -5.79 -7.39
CA TYR A 88 8.79 -5.19 -6.19
C TYR A 88 9.34 -3.76 -5.96
N GLU A 89 10.64 -3.59 -6.07
CA GLU A 89 11.30 -2.30 -5.85
C GLU A 89 10.90 -1.25 -6.88
N GLU A 90 10.76 -1.63 -8.15
CA GLU A 90 10.30 -0.73 -9.22
C GLU A 90 8.87 -0.25 -8.95
N THR A 91 8.00 -1.13 -8.47
CA THR A 91 6.63 -0.74 -8.09
C THR A 91 6.62 0.24 -6.90
N VAL A 92 7.51 0.05 -5.92
CA VAL A 92 7.66 1.00 -4.80
C VAL A 92 8.23 2.34 -5.29
N ILE A 93 9.24 2.31 -6.17
CA ILE A 93 9.84 3.51 -6.77
C ILE A 93 8.78 4.30 -7.54
N TRP A 94 7.96 3.63 -8.34
CA TRP A 94 6.86 4.28 -9.05
C TRP A 94 5.98 5.11 -8.11
N GLY A 95 5.55 4.52 -6.99
CA GLY A 95 4.80 5.25 -5.97
C GLY A 95 5.55 6.44 -5.37
N TYR A 96 6.86 6.32 -5.13
CA TYR A 96 7.67 7.45 -4.67
C TYR A 96 7.81 8.54 -5.72
N LEU A 97 7.97 8.20 -6.99
CA LEU A 97 8.03 9.18 -8.08
C LEU A 97 6.73 9.99 -8.14
N ILE A 98 5.54 9.35 -8.09
CA ILE A 98 4.25 10.05 -8.03
C ILE A 98 4.20 11.03 -6.84
N ASN A 99 4.77 10.66 -5.69
CA ASN A 99 4.80 11.55 -4.53
C ASN A 99 5.77 12.74 -4.68
N LEU A 100 6.83 12.60 -5.49
CA LEU A 100 7.85 13.62 -5.72
C LEU A 100 7.48 14.58 -6.85
N GLU A 101 6.61 14.19 -7.78
CA GLU A 101 6.24 15.01 -8.92
C GLU A 101 5.63 16.35 -8.51
N LYS A 102 5.98 17.41 -9.25
CA LYS A 102 5.41 18.75 -9.12
C LYS A 102 4.32 18.93 -10.16
N CYS A 103 3.09 18.60 -9.80
CA CYS A 103 1.94 18.60 -10.70
C CYS A 103 0.66 19.05 -9.96
N SER A 104 -0.39 19.34 -10.72
CA SER A 104 -1.70 19.63 -10.20
C SER A 104 -2.31 18.42 -9.48
N LEU A 105 -3.39 18.65 -8.70
CA LEU A 105 -4.12 17.55 -8.07
C LEU A 105 -4.69 16.59 -9.11
N ASP A 106 -5.30 17.10 -10.18
CA ASP A 106 -5.93 16.28 -11.21
C ASP A 106 -4.92 15.38 -11.94
N GLU A 107 -3.76 15.91 -12.31
CA GLU A 107 -2.67 15.14 -12.91
C GLU A 107 -2.20 14.03 -11.96
N ARG A 108 -2.06 14.34 -10.67
CA ARG A 108 -1.64 13.37 -9.66
C ARG A 108 -2.68 12.29 -9.44
N LEU A 109 -3.97 12.65 -9.37
CA LEU A 109 -5.06 11.68 -9.28
C LEU A 109 -5.16 10.80 -10.53
N ALA A 110 -4.86 11.36 -11.72
CA ALA A 110 -4.76 10.58 -12.95
C ALA A 110 -3.61 9.55 -12.91
N MET A 111 -2.42 9.94 -12.44
CA MET A 111 -1.30 9.00 -12.21
C MET A 111 -1.68 7.91 -11.19
N LEU A 112 -2.34 8.28 -10.09
CA LEU A 112 -2.83 7.31 -9.11
C LEU A 112 -3.88 6.38 -9.68
N GLY A 113 -4.73 6.87 -10.58
CA GLY A 113 -5.70 6.05 -11.29
C GLY A 113 -5.08 4.89 -12.05
N ARG A 114 -3.84 5.04 -12.51
CA ARG A 114 -3.05 4.00 -13.20
C ARG A 114 -2.18 3.19 -12.24
N TYR A 115 -1.72 3.79 -11.15
CA TYR A 115 -0.86 3.13 -10.17
C TYR A 115 -1.61 2.22 -9.20
N VAL A 116 -2.78 2.62 -8.69
CA VAL A 116 -3.50 1.86 -7.67
C VAL A 116 -3.85 0.43 -8.12
N PRO A 117 -4.28 0.17 -9.38
CA PRO A 117 -4.52 -1.19 -9.86
C PRO A 117 -3.28 -2.10 -9.91
N VAL A 118 -2.09 -1.52 -9.86
CA VAL A 118 -0.82 -2.27 -9.87
C VAL A 118 -0.42 -2.75 -8.46
N LEU A 119 -1.05 -2.21 -7.43
CA LEU A 119 -0.79 -2.59 -6.03
C LEU A 119 -1.18 -4.05 -5.79
N ASP A 120 -0.22 -4.86 -5.42
CA ASP A 120 -0.41 -6.29 -5.16
C ASP A 120 0.21 -6.75 -3.84
N ASN A 121 0.75 -5.79 -3.05
CA ASN A 121 1.51 -6.07 -1.84
C ASN A 121 1.30 -4.99 -0.77
N TRP A 122 1.25 -5.41 0.50
CA TRP A 122 1.05 -4.49 1.62
C TRP A 122 2.18 -3.47 1.75
N ALA A 123 3.43 -3.87 1.52
CA ALA A 123 4.56 -2.98 1.69
C ALA A 123 4.61 -1.91 0.58
N VAL A 124 4.22 -2.24 -0.66
CA VAL A 124 4.06 -1.27 -1.76
C VAL A 124 2.99 -0.26 -1.42
N CYS A 125 1.78 -0.75 -1.08
CA CYS A 125 0.63 0.08 -0.73
C CYS A 125 0.92 1.03 0.43
N ASP A 126 1.40 0.49 1.55
CA ASP A 126 1.63 1.27 2.78
C ASP A 126 2.80 2.24 2.62
N SER A 127 3.86 1.87 1.88
CA SER A 127 4.97 2.77 1.57
C SER A 127 4.51 3.98 0.79
N TYR A 128 3.66 3.79 -0.23
CA TYR A 128 3.07 4.91 -0.95
C TYR A 128 2.25 5.81 -0.01
N CYS A 129 1.27 5.23 0.68
CA CYS A 129 0.32 5.97 1.51
C CYS A 129 1.03 6.77 2.63
N ALA A 130 2.00 6.17 3.31
CA ALA A 130 2.72 6.83 4.40
C ALA A 130 3.57 8.03 3.93
N HIS A 131 3.98 8.05 2.66
CA HIS A 131 4.82 9.11 2.09
C HIS A 131 4.07 10.12 1.21
N ALA A 132 2.77 9.94 0.98
CA ALA A 132 1.93 10.84 0.19
C ALA A 132 1.56 12.13 0.97
N LYS A 133 2.56 12.81 1.55
CA LYS A 133 2.36 13.98 2.42
C LYS A 133 1.69 15.17 1.72
N TRP A 134 1.71 15.21 0.41
CA TRP A 134 0.98 16.18 -0.39
C TRP A 134 -0.54 16.12 -0.09
N MET A 135 -1.08 14.94 0.28
CA MET A 135 -2.48 14.75 0.65
C MET A 135 -2.91 15.56 1.87
N VAL A 136 -1.97 15.98 2.73
CA VAL A 136 -2.26 16.85 3.88
C VAL A 136 -2.83 18.21 3.44
N ARG A 137 -2.30 18.73 2.31
CA ARG A 137 -2.66 20.06 1.78
C ARG A 137 -3.61 20.00 0.58
N ALA A 138 -3.94 18.80 0.11
CA ALA A 138 -4.84 18.60 -1.01
C ALA A 138 -6.28 18.99 -0.65
N ASP A 139 -7.08 19.32 -1.65
CA ASP A 139 -8.53 19.40 -1.52
C ASP A 139 -9.06 18.04 -1.02
N LYS A 140 -9.54 18.04 0.21
CA LYS A 140 -10.01 16.82 0.88
C LYS A 140 -11.29 16.29 0.25
N ALA A 141 -12.18 17.15 -0.23
CA ALA A 141 -13.41 16.72 -0.86
C ALA A 141 -13.11 16.02 -2.21
N ALA A 142 -12.28 16.63 -3.04
CA ALA A 142 -11.85 16.02 -4.31
C ALA A 142 -11.10 14.69 -4.08
N LEU A 143 -10.20 14.66 -3.10
CA LEU A 143 -9.48 13.44 -2.75
C LEU A 143 -10.41 12.34 -2.23
N TRP A 144 -11.43 12.68 -1.43
CA TRP A 144 -12.41 11.71 -0.94
C TRP A 144 -13.24 11.13 -2.09
N VAL A 145 -13.72 11.97 -3.02
CA VAL A 145 -14.43 11.51 -4.23
C VAL A 145 -13.55 10.52 -5.03
N PHE A 146 -12.27 10.81 -5.16
CA PHE A 146 -11.32 9.88 -5.79
C PHE A 146 -11.20 8.55 -5.04
N LEU A 147 -11.27 8.55 -3.69
CA LEU A 147 -11.14 7.34 -2.88
C LEU A 147 -12.39 6.44 -2.94
N GLU A 148 -13.58 7.02 -3.13
CA GLU A 148 -14.85 6.26 -3.11
C GLU A 148 -14.82 5.06 -4.06
N ARG A 149 -14.32 5.22 -5.28
CA ARG A 149 -14.23 4.12 -6.26
C ARG A 149 -13.34 2.97 -5.79
N TRP A 150 -12.30 3.26 -5.01
CA TRP A 150 -11.37 2.26 -4.50
C TRP A 150 -11.93 1.51 -3.30
N PHE A 151 -12.72 2.18 -2.48
CA PHE A 151 -13.49 1.50 -1.44
C PHE A 151 -14.52 0.51 -2.01
N ASP A 152 -15.06 0.79 -3.20
CA ASP A 152 -16.04 -0.06 -3.87
C ASP A 152 -15.42 -1.14 -4.76
N SER A 153 -14.11 -1.19 -4.84
CA SER A 153 -13.38 -2.19 -5.62
C SER A 153 -13.56 -3.61 -5.06
N GLU A 154 -13.44 -4.60 -5.96
CA GLU A 154 -13.32 -6.00 -5.59
C GLU A 154 -11.86 -6.47 -5.42
N CYS A 155 -10.87 -5.58 -5.63
CA CYS A 155 -9.45 -5.90 -5.51
C CYS A 155 -8.91 -5.54 -4.12
N GLU A 156 -8.31 -6.51 -3.43
CA GLU A 156 -7.88 -6.36 -2.03
C GLU A 156 -6.98 -5.14 -1.80
N PHE A 157 -6.00 -4.88 -2.66
CA PHE A 157 -5.06 -3.79 -2.44
C PHE A 157 -5.57 -2.43 -2.90
N GLU A 158 -6.55 -2.38 -3.79
CA GLU A 158 -7.26 -1.15 -4.12
C GLU A 158 -8.10 -0.68 -2.93
N VAL A 159 -8.85 -1.60 -2.30
CA VAL A 159 -9.60 -1.29 -1.07
C VAL A 159 -8.64 -0.95 0.08
N ARG A 160 -7.52 -1.72 0.23
CA ARG A 160 -6.51 -1.40 1.23
C ARG A 160 -5.93 0.00 1.04
N PHE A 161 -5.63 0.40 -0.18
CA PHE A 161 -5.16 1.75 -0.49
C PHE A 161 -6.12 2.81 0.05
N ALA A 162 -7.42 2.70 -0.26
CA ALA A 162 -8.42 3.65 0.24
C ALA A 162 -8.49 3.68 1.77
N VAL A 163 -8.47 2.51 2.42
CA VAL A 163 -8.48 2.39 3.90
C VAL A 163 -7.24 3.02 4.52
N VAL A 164 -6.04 2.76 3.97
CA VAL A 164 -4.78 3.29 4.54
C VAL A 164 -4.64 4.80 4.27
N VAL A 165 -5.08 5.30 3.12
CA VAL A 165 -5.15 6.75 2.87
C VAL A 165 -6.12 7.42 3.85
N ALA A 166 -7.31 6.85 4.06
CA ALA A 166 -8.27 7.36 5.05
C ALA A 166 -7.66 7.40 6.46
N MET A 167 -6.96 6.34 6.86
CA MET A 167 -6.23 6.29 8.13
C MET A 167 -5.18 7.38 8.26
N CYS A 168 -4.39 7.63 7.21
CA CYS A 168 -3.28 8.57 7.26
C CYS A 168 -3.72 10.04 7.20
N TYR A 169 -4.80 10.36 6.46
CA TYR A 169 -5.10 11.73 6.06
C TYR A 169 -6.50 12.22 6.37
N PHE A 170 -7.41 11.35 6.86
CA PHE A 170 -8.81 11.70 7.16
C PHE A 170 -9.25 11.41 8.60
N LEU A 171 -8.37 10.95 9.48
CA LEU A 171 -8.69 10.80 10.91
C LEU A 171 -8.55 12.15 11.62
N ASN A 172 -9.56 13.00 11.48
CA ASN A 172 -9.76 14.27 12.15
C ASN A 172 -11.24 14.49 12.42
N ASP A 173 -11.62 15.54 13.17
CA ASP A 173 -12.99 15.80 13.61
C ASP A 173 -13.97 15.97 12.43
N GLU A 174 -13.52 16.56 11.32
CA GLU A 174 -14.34 16.82 10.14
C GLU A 174 -14.72 15.54 9.37
N TRP A 175 -13.82 14.55 9.32
CA TRP A 175 -13.93 13.40 8.43
C TRP A 175 -14.18 12.08 9.16
N LEU A 176 -14.05 12.05 10.49
CA LEU A 176 -14.08 10.80 11.27
C LEU A 176 -15.35 10.01 11.04
N ASP A 177 -16.52 10.65 11.12
CA ASP A 177 -17.81 9.97 10.96
C ASP A 177 -17.96 9.41 9.54
N LYS A 178 -17.53 10.16 8.54
CA LYS A 178 -17.54 9.70 7.14
C LYS A 178 -16.61 8.51 6.91
N VAL A 179 -15.43 8.51 7.54
CA VAL A 179 -14.52 7.37 7.52
C VAL A 179 -15.16 6.14 8.16
N PHE A 180 -15.78 6.30 9.34
CA PHE A 180 -16.44 5.22 10.04
C PHE A 180 -17.63 4.66 9.26
N GLU A 181 -18.47 5.54 8.72
CA GLU A 181 -19.58 5.13 7.85
C GLU A 181 -19.06 4.31 6.66
N ARG A 182 -17.99 4.78 6.02
CA ARG A 182 -17.46 4.14 4.82
C ARG A 182 -16.88 2.76 5.08
N ILE A 183 -16.09 2.59 6.15
CA ILE A 183 -15.56 1.27 6.51
C ILE A 183 -16.66 0.31 7.00
N ASN A 184 -17.73 0.81 7.61
CA ASN A 184 -18.87 0.01 8.04
C ASN A 184 -19.70 -0.56 6.87
N ARG A 185 -19.60 0.06 5.69
CA ARG A 185 -20.26 -0.39 4.44
C ARG A 185 -19.41 -1.34 3.60
N LEU A 186 -18.18 -1.66 4.02
CA LEU A 186 -17.33 -2.57 3.26
C LEU A 186 -17.94 -3.98 3.22
N ASP A 187 -18.16 -4.48 2.01
CA ASP A 187 -18.54 -5.87 1.79
C ASP A 187 -17.29 -6.73 1.59
N PHE A 188 -16.78 -7.28 2.69
CA PHE A 188 -15.60 -8.14 2.67
C PHE A 188 -15.80 -9.43 1.86
N GLY A 189 -17.04 -9.85 1.61
CA GLY A 189 -17.36 -11.03 0.82
C GLY A 189 -17.13 -10.82 -0.69
N ARG A 190 -17.19 -9.59 -1.17
CA ARG A 190 -16.94 -9.25 -2.57
C ARG A 190 -15.45 -9.09 -2.90
N ILE A 191 -14.62 -8.84 -1.88
CA ILE A 191 -13.21 -8.52 -2.09
C ILE A 191 -12.42 -9.79 -2.39
N LYS A 192 -11.79 -9.82 -3.55
CA LYS A 192 -10.97 -10.93 -4.05
C LYS A 192 -9.53 -10.77 -3.59
N SER A 193 -8.92 -11.85 -3.10
CA SER A 193 -7.54 -11.87 -2.63
C SER A 193 -6.69 -12.87 -3.42
N LYS A 194 -5.43 -12.50 -3.66
CA LYS A 194 -4.37 -13.39 -4.15
C LYS A 194 -3.60 -14.08 -3.01
N TYR A 195 -4.08 -13.95 -1.78
CA TYR A 195 -3.44 -14.49 -0.58
C TYR A 195 -4.36 -15.45 0.15
N LYS A 196 -3.82 -16.59 0.59
CA LYS A 196 -4.49 -17.54 1.49
C LYS A 196 -4.15 -17.21 2.92
N THR A 197 -5.12 -17.24 3.82
CA THR A 197 -4.85 -17.16 5.26
C THR A 197 -4.58 -18.55 5.82
N ILE A 198 -3.34 -18.80 6.24
CA ILE A 198 -2.93 -20.06 6.86
C ILE A 198 -2.50 -19.77 8.29
N LYS A 199 -3.20 -20.40 9.27
CA LYS A 199 -2.95 -20.18 10.72
C LYS A 199 -2.90 -18.68 11.07
N GLY A 200 -3.86 -17.91 10.56
CA GLY A 200 -3.98 -16.48 10.83
C GLY A 200 -2.92 -15.57 10.17
N LYS A 201 -2.14 -16.11 9.23
CA LYS A 201 -1.12 -15.35 8.47
C LYS A 201 -1.40 -15.43 6.97
N PRO A 202 -1.31 -14.31 6.23
CA PRO A 202 -1.46 -14.33 4.79
C PRO A 202 -0.23 -14.99 4.15
N LYS A 203 -0.47 -15.82 3.16
CA LYS A 203 0.57 -16.36 2.26
C LYS A 203 0.14 -16.12 0.82
N ALA A 204 1.05 -15.62 0.00
CA ALA A 204 0.84 -15.46 -1.43
C ALA A 204 0.43 -16.81 -2.05
N ALA A 205 -0.59 -16.78 -2.90
CA ALA A 205 -1.01 -17.96 -3.64
C ALA A 205 -0.10 -18.18 -4.84
N GLN A 206 0.09 -19.45 -5.23
CA GLN A 206 0.90 -19.78 -6.41
C GLN A 206 0.17 -19.50 -7.74
N GLN A 207 -1.13 -19.30 -7.69
CA GLN A 207 -1.96 -19.10 -8.89
C GLN A 207 -3.06 -18.07 -8.59
N GLY A 208 -2.81 -16.82 -8.93
CA GLY A 208 -3.81 -15.75 -9.02
C GLY A 208 -4.80 -15.60 -7.85
N ILE A 209 -6.04 -15.27 -8.14
CA ILE A 209 -7.10 -15.07 -7.15
C ILE A 209 -7.50 -16.39 -6.50
N VAL A 210 -7.55 -16.41 -5.17
CA VAL A 210 -7.97 -17.57 -4.37
C VAL A 210 -9.47 -17.49 -4.13
N GLN A 211 -10.21 -18.43 -4.64
CA GLN A 211 -11.66 -18.51 -4.41
C GLN A 211 -11.98 -18.69 -2.92
N GLY A 212 -12.90 -17.86 -2.41
CA GLY A 212 -13.32 -17.90 -1.00
C GLY A 212 -12.24 -17.47 0.00
N ALA A 213 -11.12 -16.91 -0.47
CA ALA A 213 -10.11 -16.37 0.43
C ALA A 213 -10.64 -15.11 1.11
N GLU A 214 -10.46 -15.05 2.42
CA GLU A 214 -10.74 -13.85 3.17
C GLU A 214 -9.70 -12.76 2.83
N PRO A 215 -10.12 -11.50 2.56
CA PRO A 215 -9.21 -10.41 2.21
C PRO A 215 -8.45 -9.92 3.47
N TYR A 216 -7.47 -10.69 3.89
CA TYR A 216 -6.71 -10.48 5.13
C TYR A 216 -6.13 -9.09 5.24
N TYR A 217 -5.56 -8.57 4.14
CA TYR A 217 -4.89 -7.27 4.16
C TYR A 217 -5.85 -6.09 4.27
N VAL A 218 -7.07 -6.19 3.72
CA VAL A 218 -8.12 -5.20 3.95
C VAL A 218 -8.60 -5.26 5.40
N ARG A 219 -8.90 -6.47 5.93
CA ARG A 219 -9.32 -6.67 7.32
C ARG A 219 -8.29 -6.11 8.30
N MET A 220 -7.01 -6.37 8.07
CA MET A 220 -5.91 -5.82 8.85
C MET A 220 -5.77 -4.31 8.68
N GLY A 221 -6.00 -3.77 7.49
CA GLY A 221 -6.02 -2.32 7.22
C GLY A 221 -7.10 -1.61 8.03
N VAL A 222 -8.33 -2.13 8.02
CA VAL A 222 -9.45 -1.61 8.84
C VAL A 222 -9.14 -1.70 10.33
N ALA A 223 -8.61 -2.82 10.79
CA ALA A 223 -8.18 -3.00 12.17
C ALA A 223 -7.09 -1.98 12.59
N TRP A 224 -6.15 -1.70 11.70
CA TRP A 224 -5.10 -0.69 11.93
C TRP A 224 -5.68 0.73 11.94
N LEU A 225 -6.60 1.05 11.03
CA LEU A 225 -7.32 2.33 11.02
C LEU A 225 -8.04 2.55 12.34
N LEU A 226 -8.79 1.57 12.83
CA LEU A 226 -9.51 1.66 14.10
C LEU A 226 -8.58 1.81 15.31
N ALA A 227 -7.46 1.08 15.34
CA ALA A 227 -6.47 1.24 16.41
C ALA A 227 -5.79 2.62 16.38
N THR A 228 -5.62 3.20 15.19
CA THR A 228 -5.11 4.57 15.02
C THR A 228 -6.15 5.61 15.44
N ALA A 229 -7.41 5.41 15.06
CA ALA A 229 -8.54 6.24 15.49
C ALA A 229 -8.72 6.21 17.00
N LEU A 230 -8.63 5.03 17.63
CA LEU A 230 -8.72 4.88 19.09
C LEU A 230 -7.70 5.75 19.85
N ALA A 231 -6.50 5.92 19.31
CA ALA A 231 -5.47 6.76 19.92
C ALA A 231 -5.79 8.26 19.88
N LYS A 232 -6.61 8.69 18.91
CA LYS A 232 -6.98 10.10 18.71
C LYS A 232 -8.38 10.42 19.23
N PHE A 233 -9.31 9.50 19.03
CA PHE A 233 -10.77 9.63 19.24
C PHE A 233 -11.30 8.43 20.02
N PRO A 234 -10.89 8.23 21.28
CA PRO A 234 -11.15 6.99 22.02
C PRO A 234 -12.65 6.71 22.20
N ASP A 235 -13.45 7.71 22.54
CA ASP A 235 -14.87 7.49 22.86
C ASP A 235 -15.70 7.26 21.59
N GLN A 236 -15.46 8.06 20.54
CA GLN A 236 -16.11 7.91 19.24
C GLN A 236 -15.77 6.55 18.61
N THR A 237 -14.49 6.13 18.69
CA THR A 237 -14.06 4.84 18.16
C THR A 237 -14.70 3.67 18.88
N ARG A 238 -14.79 3.70 20.22
CA ARG A 238 -15.48 2.67 21.00
C ARG A 238 -16.98 2.62 20.69
N ALA A 239 -17.62 3.78 20.62
CA ALA A 239 -19.05 3.85 20.28
C ALA A 239 -19.29 3.25 18.90
N PHE A 240 -18.48 3.62 17.92
CA PHE A 240 -18.56 3.07 16.57
C PHE A 240 -18.38 1.55 16.56
N VAL A 241 -17.31 1.01 17.16
CA VAL A 241 -17.02 -0.43 17.13
C VAL A 241 -18.17 -1.24 17.77
N ARG A 242 -18.81 -0.73 18.84
CA ARG A 242 -19.94 -1.39 19.50
C ARG A 242 -21.21 -1.46 18.65
N SER A 243 -21.43 -0.45 17.79
CA SER A 243 -22.63 -0.35 16.94
C SER A 243 -22.39 -0.77 15.50
N SER A 244 -21.15 -1.08 15.11
CA SER A 244 -20.78 -1.39 13.73
C SER A 244 -21.21 -2.80 13.31
N ASN A 245 -21.39 -2.97 11.99
CA ASN A 245 -21.61 -4.25 11.34
C ASN A 245 -20.28 -4.94 10.93
N LEU A 246 -19.15 -4.51 11.49
CA LEU A 246 -17.84 -5.09 11.16
C LEU A 246 -17.79 -6.58 11.55
N PRO A 247 -17.18 -7.43 10.71
CA PRO A 247 -17.00 -8.84 11.03
C PRO A 247 -16.25 -9.04 12.35
N THR A 248 -16.64 -10.05 13.11
CA THR A 248 -16.04 -10.35 14.42
C THR A 248 -14.52 -10.53 14.38
N ASP A 249 -13.98 -11.07 13.30
CA ASP A 249 -12.54 -11.24 13.12
C ASP A 249 -11.83 -9.89 12.89
N VAL A 250 -12.44 -8.93 12.21
CA VAL A 250 -11.93 -7.56 12.09
C VAL A 250 -11.86 -6.89 13.47
N VAL A 251 -12.90 -7.05 14.29
CA VAL A 251 -12.92 -6.55 15.67
C VAL A 251 -11.81 -7.21 16.51
N LYS A 252 -11.62 -8.53 16.39
CA LYS A 252 -10.51 -9.23 17.06
C LYS A 252 -9.13 -8.72 16.62
N LEU A 253 -8.96 -8.44 15.32
CA LEU A 253 -7.73 -7.87 14.78
C LEU A 253 -7.50 -6.45 15.33
N TYR A 254 -8.54 -5.62 15.39
CA TYR A 254 -8.49 -4.29 16.00
C TYR A 254 -8.02 -4.33 17.46
N ILE A 255 -8.64 -5.19 18.27
CA ILE A 255 -8.26 -5.38 19.70
C ILE A 255 -6.78 -5.76 19.80
N ARG A 256 -6.33 -6.71 18.97
CA ARG A 256 -4.91 -7.09 18.91
C ARG A 256 -4.02 -5.91 18.58
N LYS A 257 -4.34 -5.15 17.53
CA LYS A 257 -3.56 -3.97 17.10
C LYS A 257 -3.54 -2.87 18.15
N ALA A 258 -4.65 -2.61 18.81
CA ALA A 258 -4.72 -1.65 19.90
C ALA A 258 -3.82 -2.04 21.09
N ARG A 259 -3.70 -3.34 21.39
CA ARG A 259 -2.80 -3.85 22.46
C ARG A 259 -1.32 -3.81 22.08
N GLU A 260 -1.00 -3.99 20.80
CA GLU A 260 0.38 -3.90 20.26
C GLU A 260 0.91 -2.45 20.27
N SER A 261 0.04 -1.47 20.18
CA SER A 261 0.41 -0.05 20.10
C SER A 261 0.76 0.53 21.46
N SER A 262 1.93 1.17 21.58
CA SER A 262 2.32 1.90 22.79
C SER A 262 1.34 3.03 23.17
N ARG A 263 0.61 3.57 22.20
CA ARG A 263 -0.36 4.67 22.41
C ARG A 263 -1.70 4.20 22.97
N THR A 264 -2.06 2.93 22.76
CA THR A 264 -3.39 2.41 23.11
C THR A 264 -3.36 1.18 24.02
N ARG A 265 -2.19 0.57 24.26
CA ARG A 265 -2.06 -0.63 25.11
C ARG A 265 -2.55 -0.44 26.56
N THR A 266 -2.58 0.80 27.05
CA THR A 266 -3.04 1.16 28.40
C THR A 266 -4.53 1.49 28.45
N VAL A 267 -5.20 1.50 27.30
CA VAL A 267 -6.65 1.72 27.22
C VAL A 267 -7.36 0.49 27.80
N LYS A 268 -7.95 0.63 29.01
CA LYS A 268 -8.51 -0.47 29.79
C LYS A 268 -9.74 -1.13 29.15
N THR A 269 -10.49 -0.37 28.36
CA THR A 269 -11.70 -0.84 27.64
C THR A 269 -11.53 -0.56 26.14
N LEU A 270 -11.52 -1.62 25.36
CA LEU A 270 -11.47 -1.57 23.89
C LEU A 270 -12.86 -1.75 23.32
#